data_9eff4e546c4ef2d4d614f659cf70d74f
#
_entry.id   9eff4e546c4ef2d4d614f659cf70d74f
#
_cell.length_a   1.000
_cell.length_b   1.000
_cell.length_c   1.000
_cell.angle_alpha   90.00
_cell.angle_beta   90.00
_cell.angle_gamma   90.00
#
_symmetry.space_group_name_H-M   'P 1'
#
loop_
_entity.id
_entity.type
_entity.pdbx_description
1 polymer ?
#
loop_
_entity_poly.entity_id
_entity_poly.type
_entity_poly.pdbx_seq_one_letter_code
_entity_poly.pdbx_strand_id
1 'polypeptide(L)'
;MKHRLNLDIKDPNYTLLKEIFKIMDSRETSEILASFGFKNLNKEVFAFKIIFISMFFGLDIQFILNELESKEKLRKYFNISEVLSADQVYKTLSLQDSDNLMKALNHILNSRNRVKRRGKKTFLVDATPVDLDFNFHRNKKTKEHLKTLNLKWSYSSSKGFYIGFKATVVIDFDSMNPVCILIHSGAPNDAKLFDEIMEALQKRRIIQKGDTLIYDKGYYSYENYQLGISKYKIVPFIFPRDNFKRNKLNDQLSYPLQAFKKTKKIITEKRFYDNLKHELLKKLDNWEKFKPIRGKIEDFFKLLKQGLNMREIHKYTPKSVKKPSI
;
A
#
# COMPACT_ATOMS: atom_id res chain seq x y z
N MET A 1 -2.15 26.24 -14.27
CA MET A 1 -3.51 26.76 -14.06
C MET A 1 -3.93 26.44 -12.64
N LYS A 2 -4.17 27.44 -11.79
CA LYS A 2 -4.73 27.21 -10.43
C LYS A 2 -6.20 26.85 -10.62
N HIS A 3 -6.54 25.58 -10.47
CA HIS A 3 -7.94 25.17 -10.41
C HIS A 3 -8.59 25.84 -9.20
N ARG A 4 -9.51 26.75 -9.44
CA ARG A 4 -10.41 27.24 -8.38
C ARG A 4 -11.40 26.12 -8.08
N LEU A 5 -11.66 25.86 -6.79
CA LEU A 5 -12.78 25.02 -6.36
C LEU A 5 -14.10 25.71 -6.74
N ASN A 6 -14.48 25.59 -8.00
CA ASN A 6 -15.79 26.04 -8.48
C ASN A 6 -16.73 24.85 -8.45
N LEU A 7 -17.88 25.02 -7.79
CA LEU A 7 -18.98 24.05 -7.81
C LEU A 7 -19.55 23.94 -9.22
N ASP A 8 -18.96 23.12 -10.04
CA ASP A 8 -19.65 22.58 -11.20
C ASP A 8 -20.21 21.21 -10.82
N ILE A 9 -21.51 21.15 -10.53
CA ILE A 9 -22.23 19.93 -10.14
C ILE A 9 -22.10 18.84 -11.23
N LYS A 10 -21.76 19.24 -12.45
CA LYS A 10 -21.57 18.32 -13.59
C LYS A 10 -20.17 17.72 -13.66
N ASP A 11 -19.19 18.23 -12.89
CA ASP A 11 -17.84 17.65 -12.87
C ASP A 11 -17.88 16.26 -12.22
N PRO A 12 -17.47 15.19 -12.92
CA PRO A 12 -17.46 13.84 -12.40
C PRO A 12 -16.68 13.70 -11.09
N ASN A 13 -15.62 14.51 -10.89
CA ASN A 13 -14.79 14.48 -9.70
C ASN A 13 -15.57 14.91 -8.45
N TYR A 14 -16.42 15.91 -8.56
CA TYR A 14 -17.27 16.32 -7.44
C TYR A 14 -18.31 15.26 -7.08
N THR A 15 -18.90 14.63 -8.09
CA THR A 15 -19.86 13.53 -7.88
C THR A 15 -19.18 12.35 -7.18
N LEU A 16 -17.99 11.97 -7.64
CA LEU A 16 -17.21 10.87 -7.02
C LEU A 16 -16.84 11.19 -5.58
N LEU A 17 -16.32 12.39 -5.30
CA LEU A 17 -16.01 12.81 -3.94
C LEU A 17 -17.24 12.80 -3.02
N LYS A 18 -18.38 13.24 -3.51
CA LYS A 18 -19.64 13.21 -2.76
C LYS A 18 -20.03 11.78 -2.37
N GLU A 19 -19.90 10.83 -3.29
CA GLU A 19 -20.19 9.42 -2.98
C GLU A 19 -19.17 8.85 -1.98
N ILE A 20 -17.88 9.17 -2.11
CA ILE A 20 -16.86 8.78 -1.12
C ILE A 20 -17.20 9.38 0.25
N PHE A 21 -17.58 10.66 0.31
CA PHE A 21 -17.91 11.31 1.58
C PHE A 21 -19.17 10.78 2.23
N LYS A 22 -20.19 10.37 1.46
CA LYS A 22 -21.34 9.63 2.01
C LYS A 22 -20.89 8.33 2.71
N ILE A 23 -19.91 7.65 2.11
CA ILE A 23 -19.34 6.44 2.73
C ILE A 23 -18.64 6.80 4.04
N MET A 24 -17.82 7.84 4.04
CA MET A 24 -17.07 8.29 5.22
C MET A 24 -18.01 8.75 6.35
N ASP A 25 -19.12 9.39 6.02
CA ASP A 25 -20.13 9.89 6.98
C ASP A 25 -21.12 8.80 7.44
N SER A 26 -21.04 7.59 6.91
CA SER A 26 -21.97 6.54 7.30
C SER A 26 -21.71 6.04 8.73
N ARG A 27 -22.78 5.67 9.43
CA ARG A 27 -22.72 5.09 10.77
C ARG A 27 -21.81 3.86 10.81
N GLU A 28 -21.93 2.99 9.81
CA GLU A 28 -21.09 1.79 9.68
C GLU A 28 -19.59 2.13 9.64
N THR A 29 -19.20 3.15 8.86
CA THR A 29 -17.80 3.62 8.80
C THR A 29 -17.34 4.15 10.15
N SER A 30 -18.18 4.91 10.84
CA SER A 30 -17.87 5.44 12.17
C SER A 30 -17.67 4.33 13.21
N GLU A 31 -18.52 3.33 13.21
CA GLU A 31 -18.43 2.16 14.11
C GLU A 31 -17.13 1.36 13.83
N ILE A 32 -16.79 1.17 12.56
CA ILE A 32 -15.54 0.50 12.18
C ILE A 32 -14.32 1.31 12.62
N LEU A 33 -14.27 2.61 12.31
CA LEU A 33 -13.15 3.47 12.72
C LEU A 33 -12.97 3.45 14.25
N ALA A 34 -14.07 3.57 15.02
CA ALA A 34 -14.04 3.50 16.48
C ALA A 34 -13.44 2.17 16.96
N SER A 35 -13.80 1.04 16.35
CA SER A 35 -13.28 -0.28 16.71
C SER A 35 -11.77 -0.44 16.47
N PHE A 36 -11.19 0.39 15.60
CA PHE A 36 -9.74 0.47 15.34
C PHE A 36 -9.03 1.58 16.12
N GLY A 37 -9.71 2.19 17.11
CA GLY A 37 -9.11 3.12 18.06
C GLY A 37 -9.18 4.60 17.68
N PHE A 38 -9.99 4.97 16.68
CA PHE A 38 -10.27 6.36 16.33
C PHE A 38 -11.24 6.95 17.37
N LYS A 39 -10.87 8.08 18.01
CA LYS A 39 -11.59 8.62 19.16
C LYS A 39 -12.39 9.89 18.85
N ASN A 40 -11.90 10.68 17.89
CA ASN A 40 -12.48 11.97 17.52
C ASN A 40 -13.02 11.93 16.09
N LEU A 41 -13.99 11.05 15.85
CA LEU A 41 -14.46 10.69 14.51
C LEU A 41 -14.80 11.89 13.63
N ASN A 42 -15.46 12.92 14.18
CA ASN A 42 -15.81 14.11 13.40
C ASN A 42 -14.58 14.83 12.86
N LYS A 43 -13.54 15.03 13.71
CA LYS A 43 -12.29 15.67 13.29
C LYS A 43 -11.47 14.80 12.36
N GLU A 44 -11.46 13.50 12.58
CA GLU A 44 -10.73 12.53 11.80
C GLU A 44 -11.35 12.38 10.40
N VAL A 45 -12.66 12.22 10.31
CA VAL A 45 -13.40 12.18 9.04
C VAL A 45 -13.26 13.50 8.28
N PHE A 46 -13.36 14.64 8.96
CA PHE A 46 -13.10 15.95 8.34
C PHE A 46 -11.69 16.01 7.75
N ALA A 47 -10.66 15.66 8.54
CA ALA A 47 -9.27 15.68 8.06
C ALA A 47 -9.04 14.75 6.86
N PHE A 48 -9.68 13.59 6.84
CA PHE A 48 -9.64 12.69 5.68
C PHE A 48 -10.33 13.29 4.45
N LYS A 49 -11.50 13.91 4.60
CA LYS A 49 -12.18 14.63 3.51
C LYS A 49 -11.28 15.70 2.89
N ILE A 50 -10.61 16.51 3.72
CA ILE A 50 -9.70 17.56 3.24
C ILE A 50 -8.52 16.98 2.47
N ILE A 51 -7.92 15.87 2.94
CA ILE A 51 -6.87 15.17 2.20
C ILE A 51 -7.38 14.65 0.85
N PHE A 52 -8.58 14.05 0.82
CA PHE A 52 -9.15 13.59 -0.43
C PHE A 52 -9.35 14.74 -1.43
N ILE A 53 -9.91 15.88 -0.99
CA ILE A 53 -10.05 17.07 -1.85
C ILE A 53 -8.68 17.52 -2.34
N SER A 54 -7.69 17.61 -1.45
CA SER A 54 -6.32 18.00 -1.80
C SER A 54 -5.71 17.10 -2.87
N MET A 55 -5.84 15.79 -2.72
CA MET A 55 -5.30 14.81 -3.67
C MET A 55 -6.03 14.85 -5.01
N PHE A 56 -7.35 14.91 -5.02
CA PHE A 56 -8.13 14.92 -6.26
C PHE A 56 -7.89 16.16 -7.12
N PHE A 57 -7.78 17.33 -6.48
CA PHE A 57 -7.64 18.59 -7.21
C PHE A 57 -6.20 19.12 -7.25
N GLY A 58 -5.25 18.46 -6.57
CA GLY A 58 -3.87 18.94 -6.47
C GLY A 58 -3.75 20.31 -5.77
N LEU A 59 -4.61 20.56 -4.76
CA LEU A 59 -4.70 21.85 -4.08
C LEU A 59 -4.07 21.81 -2.69
N ASP A 60 -3.53 22.94 -2.26
CA ASP A 60 -3.04 23.12 -0.90
C ASP A 60 -4.18 23.08 0.14
N ILE A 61 -3.91 22.50 1.31
CA ILE A 61 -4.89 22.34 2.39
C ILE A 61 -5.41 23.68 2.86
N GLN A 62 -4.53 24.67 3.06
CA GLN A 62 -4.95 26.01 3.53
C GLN A 62 -5.88 26.67 2.51
N PHE A 63 -5.58 26.52 1.22
CA PHE A 63 -6.46 27.05 0.16
C PHE A 63 -7.84 26.39 0.20
N ILE A 64 -7.91 25.07 0.39
CA ILE A 64 -9.17 24.33 0.48
C ILE A 64 -10.00 24.81 1.69
N LEU A 65 -9.36 24.99 2.84
CA LEU A 65 -10.03 25.45 4.05
C LEU A 65 -10.61 26.86 3.88
N ASN A 66 -9.84 27.79 3.32
CA ASN A 66 -10.30 29.14 3.01
C ASN A 66 -11.51 29.13 2.04
N GLU A 67 -11.48 28.26 1.03
CA GLU A 67 -12.60 28.08 0.07
C GLU A 67 -13.85 27.51 0.77
N LEU A 68 -13.68 26.57 1.68
CA LEU A 68 -14.76 26.00 2.47
C LEU A 68 -15.34 27.01 3.47
N GLU A 69 -14.52 27.87 4.08
CA GLU A 69 -14.98 28.93 4.98
C GLU A 69 -15.82 29.97 4.24
N SER A 70 -15.37 30.38 3.05
CA SER A 70 -16.04 31.41 2.26
C SER A 70 -17.27 30.93 1.49
N LYS A 71 -17.41 29.63 1.21
CA LYS A 71 -18.44 29.08 0.34
C LYS A 71 -19.36 28.08 1.08
N GLU A 72 -20.43 28.57 1.66
CA GLU A 72 -21.42 27.73 2.36
C GLU A 72 -22.01 26.62 1.47
N LYS A 73 -22.27 26.93 0.20
CA LYS A 73 -22.78 25.94 -0.78
C LYS A 73 -21.82 24.75 -0.95
N LEU A 74 -20.50 25.00 -0.92
CA LEU A 74 -19.48 23.97 -1.03
C LEU A 74 -19.45 23.10 0.23
N ARG A 75 -19.55 23.70 1.43
CA ARG A 75 -19.66 22.96 2.68
C ARG A 75 -20.88 22.05 2.70
N LYS A 76 -22.05 22.59 2.34
CA LYS A 76 -23.29 21.80 2.26
C LYS A 76 -23.17 20.65 1.25
N TYR A 77 -22.54 20.90 0.12
CA TYR A 77 -22.35 19.87 -0.90
C TYR A 77 -21.51 18.68 -0.39
N PHE A 78 -20.45 18.96 0.37
CA PHE A 78 -19.56 17.94 0.94
C PHE A 78 -19.97 17.45 2.34
N ASN A 79 -21.11 17.90 2.86
CA ASN A 79 -21.58 17.59 4.21
C ASN A 79 -20.51 17.91 5.25
N ILE A 80 -20.03 19.16 5.25
CA ILE A 80 -19.06 19.71 6.20
C ILE A 80 -19.78 20.76 7.05
N SER A 81 -19.98 20.43 8.33
CA SER A 81 -20.67 21.33 9.29
C SER A 81 -19.74 22.42 9.84
N GLU A 82 -18.51 22.05 10.15
CA GLU A 82 -17.50 22.92 10.75
C GLU A 82 -16.19 22.83 9.99
N VAL A 83 -15.50 23.95 9.79
CA VAL A 83 -14.18 24.00 9.15
C VAL A 83 -13.12 24.11 10.23
N LEU A 84 -12.24 23.10 10.32
CA LEU A 84 -11.10 23.11 11.24
C LEU A 84 -9.93 23.90 10.62
N SER A 85 -9.08 24.50 11.45
CA SER A 85 -7.84 25.12 10.98
C SER A 85 -6.86 24.11 10.39
N ALA A 86 -5.92 24.56 9.56
CA ALA A 86 -4.88 23.71 8.99
C ALA A 86 -4.07 22.99 10.07
N ASP A 87 -3.72 23.69 11.16
CA ASP A 87 -3.01 23.10 12.29
C ASP A 87 -3.79 21.96 12.94
N GLN A 88 -5.10 22.12 13.10
CA GLN A 88 -5.96 21.07 13.63
C GLN A 88 -6.04 19.87 12.69
N VAL A 89 -6.12 20.09 11.38
CA VAL A 89 -6.07 19.01 10.37
C VAL A 89 -4.74 18.26 10.46
N TYR A 90 -3.61 18.96 10.43
CA TYR A 90 -2.30 18.33 10.52
C TYR A 90 -2.08 17.61 11.85
N LYS A 91 -2.50 18.20 12.96
CA LYS A 91 -2.44 17.58 14.29
C LYS A 91 -3.27 16.30 14.32
N THR A 92 -4.52 16.36 13.86
CA THR A 92 -5.41 15.19 13.80
C THR A 92 -4.75 14.05 13.00
N LEU A 93 -4.27 14.33 11.79
CA LEU A 93 -3.57 13.34 10.96
C LEU A 93 -2.28 12.83 11.64
N SER A 94 -1.55 13.69 12.37
CA SER A 94 -0.31 13.29 13.03
C SER A 94 -0.50 12.28 14.17
N LEU A 95 -1.66 12.26 14.78
CA LEU A 95 -1.99 11.35 15.88
C LEU A 95 -2.45 9.96 15.39
N GLN A 96 -2.80 9.82 14.09
CA GLN A 96 -3.34 8.56 13.59
C GLN A 96 -2.24 7.50 13.42
N ASP A 97 -2.55 6.28 13.80
CA ASP A 97 -1.74 5.10 13.47
C ASP A 97 -2.07 4.64 12.06
N SER A 98 -1.03 4.62 11.19
CA SER A 98 -1.21 4.25 9.77
C SER A 98 -1.60 2.78 9.58
N ASP A 99 -1.17 1.88 10.48
CA ASP A 99 -1.53 0.47 10.39
C ASP A 99 -2.99 0.25 10.79
N ASN A 100 -3.48 0.96 11.80
CA ASN A 100 -4.89 0.90 12.20
C ASN A 100 -5.79 1.54 11.15
N LEU A 101 -5.37 2.65 10.53
CA LEU A 101 -6.10 3.26 9.43
C LEU A 101 -6.23 2.30 8.24
N MET A 102 -5.13 1.65 7.82
CA MET A 102 -5.16 0.68 6.73
C MET A 102 -6.09 -0.51 7.05
N LYS A 103 -6.06 -1.01 8.28
CA LYS A 103 -6.97 -2.10 8.70
C LYS A 103 -8.43 -1.67 8.65
N ALA A 104 -8.74 -0.46 9.16
CA ALA A 104 -10.09 0.09 9.13
C ALA A 104 -10.60 0.26 7.70
N LEU A 105 -9.80 0.85 6.80
CA LEU A 105 -10.14 1.01 5.39
C LEU A 105 -10.40 -0.33 4.69
N ASN A 106 -9.53 -1.32 4.91
CA ASN A 106 -9.76 -2.67 4.37
C ASN A 106 -11.05 -3.30 4.91
N HIS A 107 -11.37 -3.08 6.18
CA HIS A 107 -12.61 -3.58 6.77
C HIS A 107 -13.82 -2.90 6.13
N ILE A 108 -13.81 -1.57 5.97
CA ILE A 108 -14.87 -0.80 5.31
C ILE A 108 -15.09 -1.29 3.88
N LEU A 109 -14.01 -1.45 3.09
CA LEU A 109 -14.10 -1.92 1.70
C LEU A 109 -14.65 -3.35 1.61
N ASN A 110 -14.21 -4.25 2.49
CA ASN A 110 -14.66 -5.64 2.48
C ASN A 110 -16.11 -5.78 2.95
N SER A 111 -16.56 -5.02 3.96
CA SER A 111 -17.95 -5.06 4.44
C SER A 111 -18.90 -4.54 3.36
N ARG A 112 -18.57 -3.44 2.69
CA ARG A 112 -19.39 -2.88 1.61
C ARG A 112 -19.48 -3.78 0.38
N ASN A 113 -18.38 -4.39 0.00
CA ASN A 113 -18.35 -5.31 -1.14
C ASN A 113 -18.90 -6.70 -0.76
N ARG A 114 -19.33 -6.91 0.50
CA ARG A 114 -19.76 -8.22 1.04
C ARG A 114 -18.74 -9.33 0.75
N VAL A 115 -17.47 -8.98 0.70
CA VAL A 115 -16.39 -9.93 0.41
C VAL A 115 -16.11 -10.76 1.64
N LYS A 116 -16.72 -11.95 1.70
CA LYS A 116 -16.30 -12.99 2.65
C LYS A 116 -15.09 -13.69 2.06
N ARG A 117 -13.98 -13.76 2.85
CA ARG A 117 -12.83 -14.56 2.43
C ARG A 117 -13.25 -16.03 2.29
N ARG A 118 -13.28 -16.50 1.06
CA ARG A 118 -13.53 -17.91 0.74
C ARG A 118 -12.28 -18.51 0.10
N GLY A 119 -11.65 -19.48 0.78
CA GLY A 119 -10.49 -20.21 0.25
C GLY A 119 -9.18 -19.41 0.16
N LYS A 120 -8.30 -19.90 -0.70
CA LYS A 120 -6.98 -19.29 -0.98
C LYS A 120 -7.15 -18.04 -1.81
N LYS A 121 -6.33 -17.02 -1.49
CA LYS A 121 -6.28 -15.76 -2.22
C LYS A 121 -4.97 -15.60 -2.98
N THR A 122 -5.02 -14.73 -3.98
CA THR A 122 -3.84 -14.27 -4.71
C THR A 122 -3.63 -12.79 -4.43
N PHE A 123 -2.40 -12.40 -4.14
CA PHE A 123 -1.99 -11.03 -3.92
C PHE A 123 -0.89 -10.64 -4.91
N LEU A 124 -0.90 -9.39 -5.35
CA LEU A 124 0.17 -8.79 -6.16
C LEU A 124 1.02 -7.91 -5.29
N VAL A 125 2.33 -8.02 -5.42
CA VAL A 125 3.30 -7.21 -4.66
C VAL A 125 4.25 -6.54 -5.63
N ASP A 126 4.32 -5.22 -5.56
CA ASP A 126 5.29 -4.45 -6.31
C ASP A 126 5.65 -3.17 -5.57
N ALA A 127 6.70 -2.49 -6.01
CA ALA A 127 7.19 -1.28 -5.39
C ALA A 127 7.34 -0.15 -6.40
N THR A 128 7.09 1.07 -5.94
CA THR A 128 7.23 2.27 -6.76
C THR A 128 8.06 3.33 -6.04
N PRO A 129 8.93 4.09 -6.74
CA PRO A 129 9.61 5.23 -6.15
C PRO A 129 8.59 6.33 -5.83
N VAL A 130 8.76 6.95 -4.66
CA VAL A 130 8.04 8.13 -4.20
C VAL A 130 9.07 9.25 -4.09
N ASP A 131 9.05 10.14 -5.07
CA ASP A 131 9.95 11.27 -5.15
C ASP A 131 9.54 12.38 -4.20
N LEU A 132 10.53 13.03 -3.60
CA LEU A 132 10.31 14.23 -2.83
C LEU A 132 10.64 15.42 -3.71
N ASP A 133 9.73 16.38 -3.77
CA ASP A 133 10.01 17.65 -4.44
C ASP A 133 11.06 18.43 -3.66
N PHE A 134 12.33 18.20 -4.03
CA PHE A 134 13.47 18.83 -3.43
C PHE A 134 14.18 19.70 -4.47
N ASN A 135 14.04 21.02 -4.34
CA ASN A 135 14.77 21.94 -5.19
C ASN A 135 16.22 22.09 -4.68
N PHE A 136 17.09 21.14 -5.09
CA PHE A 136 18.50 21.09 -4.67
C PHE A 136 19.33 22.31 -4.99
N HIS A 137 18.92 23.07 -6.01
CA HIS A 137 19.71 24.20 -6.50
C HIS A 137 19.58 25.46 -5.62
N ARG A 138 18.59 25.50 -4.72
CA ARG A 138 18.29 26.73 -3.95
C ARG A 138 18.94 26.86 -2.58
N ASN A 139 19.49 25.79 -1.95
CA ASN A 139 20.01 25.94 -0.57
C ASN A 139 21.18 25.02 -0.21
N LYS A 140 22.35 25.61 0.16
CA LYS A 140 23.46 24.88 0.80
C LYS A 140 23.06 24.22 2.14
N LYS A 141 22.12 24.79 2.88
CA LYS A 141 21.55 24.23 4.12
C LYS A 141 20.77 22.92 3.90
N THR A 142 20.40 22.59 2.69
CA THR A 142 19.60 21.41 2.34
C THR A 142 20.32 20.09 2.63
N LYS A 143 21.65 20.01 2.42
CA LYS A 143 22.41 18.76 2.68
C LYS A 143 22.44 18.36 4.16
N GLU A 144 22.58 19.33 5.06
CA GLU A 144 22.56 19.08 6.51
C GLU A 144 21.16 18.69 6.97
N HIS A 145 20.16 19.40 6.48
CA HIS A 145 18.76 19.08 6.76
C HIS A 145 18.35 17.70 6.26
N LEU A 146 18.83 17.26 5.08
CA LEU A 146 18.59 15.91 4.57
C LEU A 146 19.18 14.81 5.47
N LYS A 147 20.36 15.06 6.05
CA LYS A 147 20.96 14.13 7.01
C LYS A 147 20.10 13.98 8.27
N THR A 148 19.55 15.08 8.79
CA THR A 148 18.66 15.04 9.96
C THR A 148 17.34 14.32 9.68
N LEU A 149 16.85 14.37 8.45
CA LEU A 149 15.62 13.69 8.01
C LEU A 149 15.83 12.21 7.64
N ASN A 150 17.08 11.70 7.73
CA ASN A 150 17.44 10.33 7.32
C ASN A 150 17.01 9.98 5.88
N LEU A 151 17.05 10.98 5.00
CA LEU A 151 16.77 10.79 3.57
C LEU A 151 18.02 10.30 2.85
N LYS A 152 17.85 9.36 1.95
CA LYS A 152 18.94 8.75 1.19
C LYS A 152 18.77 9.00 -0.31
N TRP A 153 19.90 9.19 -0.98
CA TRP A 153 19.95 9.11 -2.43
C TRP A 153 19.55 7.70 -2.87
N SER A 154 18.76 7.66 -3.89
CA SER A 154 18.17 6.44 -4.43
C SER A 154 18.28 6.43 -5.93
N TYR A 155 18.24 5.26 -6.52
CA TYR A 155 18.23 5.06 -7.96
C TYR A 155 17.07 4.16 -8.36
N SER A 156 16.37 4.52 -9.41
CA SER A 156 15.44 3.63 -10.09
C SER A 156 15.68 3.67 -11.60
N SER A 157 15.48 2.53 -12.28
CA SER A 157 15.66 2.45 -13.73
C SER A 157 14.72 3.39 -14.51
N SER A 158 13.56 3.70 -13.95
CA SER A 158 12.56 4.57 -14.57
C SER A 158 12.76 6.06 -14.34
N LYS A 159 13.47 6.46 -13.26
CA LYS A 159 13.64 7.87 -12.86
C LYS A 159 15.10 8.32 -12.83
N GLY A 160 16.07 7.42 -12.79
CA GLY A 160 17.46 7.75 -12.48
C GLY A 160 17.66 7.97 -10.98
N PHE A 161 18.55 8.93 -10.64
CA PHE A 161 18.83 9.31 -9.25
C PHE A 161 17.71 10.23 -8.71
N TYR A 162 17.25 9.94 -7.51
CA TYR A 162 16.26 10.75 -6.81
C TYR A 162 16.50 10.71 -5.30
N ILE A 163 15.87 11.62 -4.58
CA ILE A 163 15.78 11.56 -3.11
C ILE A 163 14.34 11.32 -2.74
N GLY A 164 14.12 10.27 -1.95
CA GLY A 164 12.76 9.96 -1.57
C GLY A 164 12.63 8.65 -0.84
N PHE A 165 11.48 8.04 -1.04
CA PHE A 165 11.08 6.80 -0.43
C PHE A 165 10.74 5.77 -1.51
N LYS A 166 10.67 4.53 -1.10
CA LYS A 166 10.11 3.44 -1.88
C LYS A 166 8.82 2.99 -1.22
N ALA A 167 7.73 3.01 -1.95
CA ALA A 167 6.45 2.48 -1.49
C ALA A 167 6.27 1.07 -2.05
N THR A 168 6.18 0.08 -1.17
CA THR A 168 5.77 -1.29 -1.52
C THR A 168 4.29 -1.41 -1.29
N VAL A 169 3.56 -1.84 -2.30
CA VAL A 169 2.10 -2.02 -2.26
C VAL A 169 1.76 -3.48 -2.46
N VAL A 170 0.85 -3.97 -1.65
CA VAL A 170 0.24 -5.30 -1.79
C VAL A 170 -1.22 -5.12 -2.12
N ILE A 171 -1.68 -5.74 -3.20
CA ILE A 171 -3.04 -5.63 -3.72
C ILE A 171 -3.68 -7.02 -3.70
N ASP A 172 -4.91 -7.10 -3.22
CA ASP A 172 -5.76 -8.30 -3.40
C ASP A 172 -6.13 -8.40 -4.90
N PHE A 173 -5.79 -9.51 -5.53
CA PHE A 173 -5.96 -9.69 -6.98
C PHE A 173 -7.42 -9.66 -7.43
N ASP A 174 -8.33 -10.17 -6.61
CA ASP A 174 -9.74 -10.29 -6.99
C ASP A 174 -10.48 -8.96 -6.87
N SER A 175 -10.22 -8.21 -5.79
CA SER A 175 -10.88 -6.93 -5.53
C SER A 175 -10.11 -5.72 -6.04
N MET A 176 -8.84 -5.89 -6.40
CA MET A 176 -7.88 -4.81 -6.74
C MET A 176 -7.70 -3.79 -5.62
N ASN A 177 -8.11 -4.11 -4.39
CA ASN A 177 -7.93 -3.22 -3.25
C ASN A 177 -6.50 -3.33 -2.69
N PRO A 178 -5.86 -2.20 -2.35
CA PRO A 178 -4.61 -2.22 -1.62
C PRO A 178 -4.87 -2.73 -0.19
N VAL A 179 -4.16 -3.77 0.20
CA VAL A 179 -4.30 -4.40 1.53
C VAL A 179 -3.13 -4.09 2.46
N CYS A 180 -2.00 -3.69 1.89
CA CYS A 180 -0.82 -3.29 2.65
C CYS A 180 0.01 -2.28 1.85
N ILE A 181 0.44 -1.21 2.52
CA ILE A 181 1.41 -0.26 1.98
C ILE A 181 2.54 -0.11 2.99
N LEU A 182 3.79 -0.29 2.55
CA LEU A 182 4.99 -0.08 3.34
C LEU A 182 5.84 1.01 2.70
N ILE A 183 6.33 1.94 3.51
CA ILE A 183 7.18 3.05 3.06
C ILE A 183 8.59 2.83 3.61
N HIS A 184 9.55 2.73 2.71
CA HIS A 184 10.95 2.52 3.02
C HIS A 184 11.77 3.77 2.67
N SER A 185 12.72 4.14 3.54
CA SER A 185 13.64 5.25 3.24
C SER A 185 14.61 4.86 2.13
N GLY A 186 14.73 5.70 1.11
CA GLY A 186 15.56 5.43 -0.05
C GLY A 186 14.97 4.37 -0.99
N ALA A 187 15.83 3.64 -1.68
CA ALA A 187 15.46 2.52 -2.56
C ALA A 187 16.16 1.22 -2.14
N PRO A 188 15.74 0.60 -1.02
CA PRO A 188 16.29 -0.70 -0.64
C PRO A 188 16.02 -1.75 -1.72
N ASN A 189 16.92 -2.75 -1.80
CA ASN A 189 16.76 -3.86 -2.73
C ASN A 189 15.48 -4.66 -2.43
N ASP A 190 14.66 -4.91 -3.44
CA ASP A 190 13.38 -5.59 -3.30
C ASP A 190 13.51 -6.99 -2.68
N ALA A 191 14.55 -7.75 -3.04
CA ALA A 191 14.76 -9.08 -2.49
C ALA A 191 14.94 -9.06 -0.96
N LYS A 192 15.52 -7.98 -0.40
CA LYS A 192 15.68 -7.82 1.05
C LYS A 192 14.40 -7.40 1.77
N LEU A 193 13.44 -6.86 1.04
CA LEU A 193 12.16 -6.43 1.60
C LEU A 193 11.14 -7.57 1.75
N PHE A 194 11.42 -8.73 1.16
CA PHE A 194 10.48 -9.85 1.16
C PHE A 194 10.02 -10.23 2.57
N ASP A 195 10.95 -10.44 3.49
CA ASP A 195 10.63 -10.87 4.87
C ASP A 195 9.84 -9.79 5.62
N GLU A 196 10.22 -8.51 5.50
CA GLU A 196 9.50 -7.38 6.10
C GLU A 196 8.04 -7.29 5.60
N ILE A 197 7.83 -7.47 4.29
CA ILE A 197 6.49 -7.48 3.68
C ILE A 197 5.67 -8.63 4.26
N MET A 198 6.25 -9.82 4.29
CA MET A 198 5.58 -11.03 4.79
C MET A 198 5.21 -10.91 6.27
N GLU A 199 6.11 -10.36 7.10
CA GLU A 199 5.83 -10.11 8.51
C GLU A 199 4.70 -9.10 8.71
N ALA A 200 4.69 -8.01 7.92
CA ALA A 200 3.61 -7.04 7.96
C ALA A 200 2.25 -7.67 7.59
N LEU A 201 2.21 -8.48 6.53
CA LEU A 201 1.00 -9.18 6.10
C LEU A 201 0.50 -10.19 7.13
N GLN A 202 1.42 -10.92 7.78
CA GLN A 202 1.10 -11.88 8.83
C GLN A 202 0.59 -11.16 10.10
N LYS A 203 1.30 -10.12 10.55
CA LYS A 203 0.90 -9.30 11.71
C LYS A 203 -0.48 -8.69 11.53
N ARG A 204 -0.80 -8.24 10.31
CA ARG A 204 -2.11 -7.69 9.97
C ARG A 204 -3.18 -8.75 9.67
N ARG A 205 -2.83 -10.04 9.73
CA ARG A 205 -3.72 -11.19 9.44
C ARG A 205 -4.33 -11.14 8.03
N ILE A 206 -3.60 -10.59 7.06
CA ILE A 206 -4.04 -10.46 5.66
C ILE A 206 -3.87 -11.79 4.94
N ILE A 207 -2.71 -12.43 5.12
CA ILE A 207 -2.38 -13.71 4.47
C ILE A 207 -2.74 -14.92 5.35
N GLN A 208 -3.06 -16.01 4.67
CA GLN A 208 -3.31 -17.32 5.28
C GLN A 208 -2.49 -18.41 4.57
N LYS A 209 -2.37 -19.55 5.24
CA LYS A 209 -1.67 -20.73 4.68
C LYS A 209 -2.26 -21.14 3.34
N GLY A 210 -1.41 -21.28 2.33
CA GLY A 210 -1.79 -21.68 0.98
C GLY A 210 -2.15 -20.53 0.04
N ASP A 211 -2.10 -19.27 0.49
CA ASP A 211 -2.23 -18.11 -0.39
C ASP A 211 -1.09 -18.03 -1.40
N THR A 212 -1.34 -17.38 -2.53
CA THR A 212 -0.31 -17.08 -3.53
C THR A 212 0.03 -15.60 -3.47
N LEU A 213 1.33 -15.27 -3.42
CA LEU A 213 1.81 -13.91 -3.58
C LEU A 213 2.66 -13.83 -4.85
N ILE A 214 2.31 -12.90 -5.73
CA ILE A 214 3.00 -12.68 -7.01
C ILE A 214 3.90 -11.46 -6.87
N TYR A 215 5.18 -11.64 -7.09
CA TYR A 215 6.23 -10.63 -6.97
C TYR A 215 6.94 -10.39 -8.29
N ASP A 216 7.39 -9.16 -8.53
CA ASP A 216 8.28 -8.86 -9.66
C ASP A 216 9.65 -9.56 -9.51
N LYS A 217 10.38 -9.67 -10.61
CA LYS A 217 11.76 -10.24 -10.67
C LYS A 217 12.76 -9.52 -9.77
N GLY A 218 12.46 -8.30 -9.29
CA GLY A 218 13.26 -7.58 -8.31
C GLY A 218 13.38 -8.31 -6.97
N TYR A 219 12.36 -9.07 -6.59
CA TYR A 219 12.31 -9.87 -5.36
C TYR A 219 13.00 -11.23 -5.47
N TYR A 220 13.56 -11.57 -6.65
CA TYR A 220 14.14 -12.87 -6.90
C TYR A 220 15.31 -13.19 -5.98
N SER A 221 15.16 -14.26 -5.22
CA SER A 221 16.17 -14.95 -4.42
C SER A 221 15.68 -16.37 -4.14
N TYR A 222 16.56 -17.34 -4.17
CA TYR A 222 16.23 -18.72 -3.78
C TYR A 222 15.79 -18.80 -2.32
N GLU A 223 16.36 -17.96 -1.45
CA GLU A 223 15.95 -17.83 -0.05
C GLU A 223 14.51 -17.35 0.08
N ASN A 224 14.06 -16.39 -0.73
CA ASN A 224 12.70 -15.87 -0.67
C ASN A 224 11.66 -16.93 -1.04
N TYR A 225 11.96 -17.78 -2.01
CA TYR A 225 11.12 -18.94 -2.30
C TYR A 225 11.06 -19.90 -1.10
N GLN A 226 12.20 -20.19 -0.48
CA GLN A 226 12.27 -21.07 0.68
C GLN A 226 11.53 -20.47 1.88
N LEU A 227 11.75 -19.20 2.21
CA LEU A 227 11.07 -18.50 3.30
C LEU A 227 9.54 -18.50 3.11
N GLY A 228 9.08 -18.19 1.91
CA GLY A 228 7.65 -18.18 1.60
C GLY A 228 6.98 -19.51 1.88
N ILE A 229 7.59 -20.61 1.46
CA ILE A 229 7.04 -21.95 1.69
C ILE A 229 7.25 -22.42 3.14
N SER A 230 8.48 -22.28 3.67
CA SER A 230 8.85 -22.88 4.97
C SER A 230 8.33 -22.07 6.15
N LYS A 231 8.55 -20.75 6.18
CA LYS A 231 8.18 -19.85 7.27
C LYS A 231 6.71 -19.42 7.17
N TYR A 232 6.33 -18.88 6.01
CA TYR A 232 5.02 -18.23 5.83
C TYR A 232 3.91 -19.15 5.33
N LYS A 233 4.26 -20.37 4.87
CA LYS A 233 3.30 -21.38 4.39
C LYS A 233 2.42 -20.88 3.22
N ILE A 234 3.01 -20.11 2.31
CA ILE A 234 2.38 -19.55 1.11
C ILE A 234 3.06 -20.04 -0.16
N VAL A 235 2.48 -19.73 -1.32
CA VAL A 235 3.10 -19.92 -2.63
C VAL A 235 3.75 -18.60 -3.07
N PRO A 236 5.07 -18.39 -2.88
CA PRO A 236 5.75 -17.15 -3.27
C PRO A 236 6.11 -17.20 -4.75
N PHE A 237 5.20 -16.81 -5.62
CA PHE A 237 5.48 -16.76 -7.05
C PHE A 237 6.27 -15.48 -7.39
N ILE A 238 7.58 -15.61 -7.55
CA ILE A 238 8.48 -14.52 -7.95
C ILE A 238 8.86 -14.74 -9.41
N PHE A 239 8.71 -13.74 -10.27
CA PHE A 239 9.11 -13.87 -11.66
C PHE A 239 10.59 -14.23 -11.77
N PRO A 240 10.94 -15.29 -12.53
CA PRO A 240 12.33 -15.75 -12.63
C PRO A 240 13.19 -14.71 -13.36
N ARG A 241 14.48 -14.68 -13.02
CA ARG A 241 15.51 -13.98 -13.79
C ARG A 241 16.13 -14.93 -14.80
N ASP A 242 16.88 -14.39 -15.76
CA ASP A 242 17.53 -15.17 -16.84
C ASP A 242 18.48 -16.24 -16.30
N ASN A 243 19.06 -16.04 -15.12
CA ASN A 243 19.94 -16.99 -14.43
C ASN A 243 19.20 -17.99 -13.53
N PHE A 244 17.88 -18.07 -13.61
CA PHE A 244 17.09 -19.01 -12.82
C PHE A 244 17.39 -20.45 -13.20
N LYS A 245 17.69 -21.29 -12.21
CA LYS A 245 17.93 -22.73 -12.37
C LYS A 245 16.90 -23.52 -11.56
N ARG A 246 15.99 -24.20 -12.25
CA ARG A 246 14.89 -24.95 -11.64
C ARG A 246 15.39 -26.05 -10.69
N ASN A 247 16.47 -26.77 -11.09
CA ASN A 247 17.04 -27.83 -10.26
C ASN A 247 17.57 -27.28 -8.94
N LYS A 248 18.31 -26.15 -8.98
CA LYS A 248 18.79 -25.48 -7.77
C LYS A 248 17.65 -25.08 -6.84
N LEU A 249 16.53 -24.57 -7.38
CA LEU A 249 15.35 -24.27 -6.58
C LEU A 249 14.76 -25.53 -5.96
N ASN A 250 14.63 -26.60 -6.74
CA ASN A 250 14.09 -27.88 -6.27
C ASN A 250 14.89 -28.47 -5.11
N ASP A 251 16.23 -28.38 -5.20
CA ASP A 251 17.14 -28.84 -4.13
C ASP A 251 16.99 -27.98 -2.87
N GLN A 252 16.94 -26.65 -3.02
CA GLN A 252 16.75 -25.72 -1.91
C GLN A 252 15.39 -25.88 -1.21
N LEU A 253 14.36 -26.26 -1.95
CA LEU A 253 13.03 -26.55 -1.43
C LEU A 253 12.89 -28.01 -0.93
N SER A 254 13.99 -28.66 -0.58
CA SER A 254 13.94 -29.94 0.10
C SER A 254 13.39 -29.74 1.51
N TYR A 255 12.38 -30.53 1.91
CA TYR A 255 11.81 -30.44 3.23
C TYR A 255 12.91 -30.82 4.25
N PRO A 256 13.21 -29.97 5.24
CA PRO A 256 14.21 -30.30 6.26
C PRO A 256 13.71 -31.47 7.09
N LEU A 257 14.15 -32.67 6.74
CA LEU A 257 13.93 -33.87 7.53
C LEU A 257 14.83 -33.77 8.79
N GLN A 258 14.35 -33.08 9.80
CA GLN A 258 14.89 -33.32 11.15
C GLN A 258 14.53 -34.76 11.56
N ALA A 259 15.54 -35.47 12.07
CA ALA A 259 15.48 -36.92 12.41
C ALA A 259 14.54 -37.20 13.61
N PHE A 260 13.32 -36.69 13.61
CA PHE A 260 12.34 -36.91 14.66
C PHE A 260 11.32 -37.98 14.30
N LYS A 261 10.86 -38.70 15.32
CA LYS A 261 9.81 -39.73 15.22
C LYS A 261 8.66 -39.23 14.29
N LYS A 262 8.33 -40.02 13.28
CA LYS A 262 7.24 -39.74 12.31
C LYS A 262 5.90 -39.66 13.05
N THR A 263 5.53 -38.48 13.53
CA THR A 263 4.21 -38.24 14.10
C THR A 263 3.22 -37.89 12.97
N LYS A 264 1.94 -38.17 13.16
CA LYS A 264 0.86 -37.82 12.22
C LYS A 264 0.91 -36.32 11.84
N LYS A 265 1.27 -35.45 12.77
CA LYS A 265 1.43 -34.01 12.57
C LYS A 265 2.55 -33.70 11.56
N ILE A 266 3.72 -34.31 11.70
CA ILE A 266 4.86 -34.11 10.79
C ILE A 266 4.53 -34.56 9.37
N ILE A 267 3.82 -35.69 9.23
CA ILE A 267 3.39 -36.21 7.93
C ILE A 267 2.44 -35.21 7.24
N THR A 268 1.50 -34.64 7.99
CA THR A 268 0.55 -33.65 7.48
C THR A 268 1.25 -32.34 7.07
N GLU A 269 2.20 -31.87 7.89
CA GLU A 269 2.99 -30.66 7.56
C GLU A 269 3.88 -30.88 6.34
N LYS A 270 4.53 -32.04 6.22
CA LYS A 270 5.32 -32.40 5.03
C LYS A 270 4.44 -32.41 3.78
N ARG A 271 3.29 -33.07 3.83
CA ARG A 271 2.35 -33.13 2.70
C ARG A 271 1.90 -31.73 2.27
N PHE A 272 1.61 -30.85 3.22
CA PHE A 272 1.25 -29.47 2.94
C PHE A 272 2.42 -28.70 2.29
N TYR A 273 3.64 -28.86 2.80
CA TYR A 273 4.86 -28.28 2.22
C TYR A 273 5.07 -28.75 0.76
N ASP A 274 4.99 -30.06 0.53
CA ASP A 274 5.16 -30.65 -0.79
C ASP A 274 4.11 -30.13 -1.79
N ASN A 275 2.86 -29.93 -1.33
CA ASN A 275 1.80 -29.33 -2.14
C ASN A 275 2.13 -27.88 -2.54
N LEU A 276 2.62 -27.05 -1.60
CA LEU A 276 3.02 -25.67 -1.88
C LEU A 276 4.19 -25.63 -2.87
N LYS A 277 5.19 -26.49 -2.66
CA LYS A 277 6.34 -26.66 -3.56
C LYS A 277 5.89 -27.04 -4.97
N HIS A 278 5.02 -28.03 -5.09
CA HIS A 278 4.48 -28.48 -6.37
C HIS A 278 3.72 -27.34 -7.08
N GLU A 279 2.86 -26.63 -6.37
CA GLU A 279 2.11 -25.50 -6.91
C GLU A 279 3.04 -24.36 -7.37
N LEU A 280 4.08 -24.04 -6.62
CA LEU A 280 5.09 -23.06 -7.01
C LEU A 280 5.82 -23.48 -8.30
N LEU A 281 6.35 -24.70 -8.34
CA LEU A 281 7.08 -25.20 -9.51
C LEU A 281 6.20 -25.22 -10.76
N LYS A 282 4.96 -25.68 -10.65
CA LYS A 282 3.99 -25.64 -11.75
C LYS A 282 3.73 -24.21 -12.28
N LYS A 283 3.65 -23.21 -11.38
CA LYS A 283 3.49 -21.80 -11.77
C LYS A 283 4.76 -21.28 -12.45
N LEU A 284 5.94 -21.62 -11.95
CA LEU A 284 7.21 -21.22 -12.53
C LEU A 284 7.46 -21.87 -13.91
N ASP A 285 7.07 -23.10 -14.12
CA ASP A 285 7.15 -23.76 -15.43
C ASP A 285 6.24 -23.09 -16.47
N ASN A 286 5.22 -22.36 -16.04
CA ASN A 286 4.28 -21.64 -16.89
C ASN A 286 4.28 -20.11 -16.61
N TRP A 287 5.39 -19.56 -16.19
CA TRP A 287 5.48 -18.18 -15.70
C TRP A 287 5.02 -17.11 -16.71
N GLU A 288 5.15 -17.39 -18.00
CA GLU A 288 4.71 -16.47 -19.05
C GLU A 288 3.21 -16.17 -19.02
N LYS A 289 2.39 -17.13 -18.60
CA LYS A 289 0.94 -16.95 -18.45
C LYS A 289 0.58 -15.92 -17.38
N PHE A 290 1.52 -15.61 -16.48
CA PHE A 290 1.34 -14.63 -15.40
C PHE A 290 1.81 -13.22 -15.77
N LYS A 291 2.48 -13.01 -16.92
CA LYS A 291 2.92 -11.69 -17.38
C LYS A 291 1.79 -10.64 -17.44
N PRO A 292 0.58 -10.95 -17.96
CA PRO A 292 -0.51 -9.98 -18.01
C PRO A 292 -1.00 -9.52 -16.63
N ILE A 293 -0.84 -10.37 -15.61
CA ILE A 293 -1.25 -10.08 -14.24
C ILE A 293 -0.44 -8.92 -13.66
N ARG A 294 0.84 -8.80 -14.06
CA ARG A 294 1.72 -7.70 -13.67
C ARG A 294 1.17 -6.33 -14.13
N GLY A 295 0.56 -6.27 -15.31
CA GLY A 295 -0.03 -5.03 -15.82
C GLY A 295 -1.06 -4.41 -14.88
N LYS A 296 -1.81 -5.22 -14.13
CA LYS A 296 -2.81 -4.74 -13.19
C LYS A 296 -2.22 -3.89 -12.04
N ILE A 297 -1.05 -4.24 -11.51
CA ILE A 297 -0.42 -3.43 -10.47
C ILE A 297 0.20 -2.17 -11.04
N GLU A 298 0.69 -2.22 -12.29
CA GLU A 298 1.16 -1.03 -12.99
C GLU A 298 0.02 -0.02 -13.23
N ASP A 299 -1.17 -0.48 -13.58
CA ASP A 299 -2.37 0.36 -13.72
C ASP A 299 -2.79 0.98 -12.38
N PHE A 300 -2.69 0.23 -11.28
CA PHE A 300 -2.89 0.77 -9.94
C PHE A 300 -1.88 1.90 -9.63
N PHE A 301 -0.60 1.74 -9.95
CA PHE A 301 0.38 2.81 -9.77
C PHE A 301 0.13 4.02 -10.67
N LYS A 302 -0.37 3.82 -11.89
CA LYS A 302 -0.80 4.94 -12.75
C LYS A 302 -1.94 5.71 -12.09
N LEU A 303 -2.93 5.00 -11.54
CA LEU A 303 -4.04 5.63 -10.82
C LEU A 303 -3.53 6.46 -9.63
N LEU A 304 -2.64 5.92 -8.80
CA LEU A 304 -2.07 6.67 -7.68
C LEU A 304 -1.30 7.91 -8.14
N LYS A 305 -0.44 7.76 -9.15
CA LYS A 305 0.45 8.85 -9.59
C LYS A 305 -0.25 9.91 -10.44
N GLN A 306 -1.18 9.50 -11.30
CA GLN A 306 -1.86 10.38 -12.24
C GLN A 306 -3.23 10.82 -11.72
N GLY A 307 -4.00 9.89 -11.17
CA GLY A 307 -5.35 10.16 -10.67
C GLY A 307 -5.37 10.87 -9.32
N LEU A 308 -4.43 10.56 -8.43
CA LEU A 308 -4.36 11.11 -7.07
C LEU A 308 -3.17 12.06 -6.85
N ASN A 309 -2.52 12.53 -7.92
CA ASN A 309 -1.39 13.46 -7.88
C ASN A 309 -0.23 13.03 -6.96
N MET A 310 -0.01 11.72 -6.78
CA MET A 310 1.05 11.18 -5.92
C MET A 310 2.40 11.05 -6.64
N ARG A 311 2.68 11.84 -7.68
CA ARG A 311 3.96 11.83 -8.38
C ARG A 311 5.08 12.43 -7.54
N GLU A 312 4.79 13.53 -6.87
CA GLU A 312 5.70 14.30 -6.04
C GLU A 312 5.04 14.61 -4.70
N ILE A 313 5.70 14.32 -3.61
CA ILE A 313 5.14 14.48 -2.27
C ILE A 313 5.98 15.51 -1.51
N HIS A 314 5.33 16.60 -1.09
CA HIS A 314 5.92 17.62 -0.21
C HIS A 314 5.94 17.16 1.27
N LYS A 315 6.43 15.93 1.51
CA LYS A 315 6.47 15.30 2.83
C LYS A 315 7.82 14.65 3.05
N TYR A 316 8.53 15.04 4.07
CA TYR A 316 9.95 14.77 4.23
C TYR A 316 10.31 13.71 5.29
N THR A 317 9.34 13.18 6.00
CA THR A 317 9.57 12.11 6.98
C THR A 317 8.81 10.84 6.63
N PRO A 318 9.34 9.64 6.95
CA PRO A 318 8.61 8.38 6.71
C PRO A 318 7.21 8.39 7.31
N LYS A 319 7.04 8.96 8.51
CA LYS A 319 5.76 9.08 9.19
C LYS A 319 4.77 9.98 8.45
N SER A 320 5.24 11.09 7.87
CA SER A 320 4.38 12.02 7.13
C SER A 320 4.03 11.51 5.73
N VAL A 321 4.89 10.69 5.11
CA VAL A 321 4.64 10.08 3.80
C VAL A 321 3.65 8.91 3.91
N LYS A 322 3.75 8.09 4.95
CA LYS A 322 2.83 6.94 5.15
C LYS A 322 1.36 7.34 5.14
N LYS A 323 1.02 8.50 5.69
CA LYS A 323 -0.38 8.94 5.86
C LYS A 323 -1.13 9.25 4.56
N PRO A 324 -0.55 10.02 3.60
CA PRO A 324 -1.19 10.21 2.30
C PRO A 324 -1.22 8.95 1.44
N SER A 325 -0.34 7.98 1.71
CA SER A 325 -0.24 6.74 0.92
C SER A 325 -1.27 5.68 1.32
N ILE A 326 -2.02 5.92 2.39
CA ILE A 326 -3.08 5.05 2.89
C ILE A 326 -4.44 5.56 2.43
#